data_e2738abed942fd85291f4b5ba5527d94
#
_entry.id   e2738abed942fd85291f4b5ba5527d94
#
_cell.length_a   1.000
_cell.length_b   1.000
_cell.length_c   1.000
_cell.angle_alpha   90.00
_cell.angle_beta   90.00
_cell.angle_gamma   90.00
#
_symmetry.space_group_name_H-M   'P 1'
#
loop_
_entity.id
_entity.type
_entity.pdbx_description
1 polymer ?
#
loop_
_entity_poly.entity_id
_entity_poly.type
_entity_poly.pdbx_seq_one_letter_code
_entity_poly.pdbx_strand_id
1 'polypeptide(L)'
;MVDKSANSKSSFPVLSLLFLASIFYCNFMSRIIFGPLMPLLEIDLGLSHSESGSFFLMISMGFSIGLFGIGLLSSRLTHRRIISLGMVVLGCSLLIISRAGSLGVIAAGLIMLGIGAGIYLPSGVATLTSLTEPRNWGKAFAIHELAPNIALVTAPLLAEAVIRWASWRMGPILLGVGCLVIGLSFARFGKGGDFHGEPLDFNSVKTIAKIPSFWIMGLLFSLGVGASLGVYSMLSLYLVAERGMDRSMANTLIAVSRISGVGLSFLGGWASDRLGPKTAMSWVFVISGCMTFLLGVVPGNWVILLVFLQPAFSVCFFPAGFSALSLIGPHRMRNITVSMLFLFSVFIGGGALPVILGIAGEEYSFSLGFAFVGMLTLASLFLIPRLKLRNPEESE
;
A
#
# COMPACT_ATOMS: atom_id res chain seq x y z
N MET A 1 -46.24 -19.09 24.05
CA MET A 1 -46.12 -17.82 23.30
C MET A 1 -44.65 -17.64 22.95
N VAL A 2 -44.28 -17.98 21.73
CA VAL A 2 -42.91 -17.82 21.22
C VAL A 2 -42.82 -16.39 20.68
N ASP A 3 -41.94 -15.62 21.26
CA ASP A 3 -41.69 -14.19 20.89
C ASP A 3 -41.14 -14.11 19.46
N LYS A 4 -41.97 -13.60 18.54
CA LYS A 4 -41.68 -13.41 17.10
C LYS A 4 -41.13 -12.01 16.83
N SER A 5 -40.32 -11.41 17.71
CA SER A 5 -39.88 -10.03 17.53
C SER A 5 -38.36 -9.81 17.32
N ALA A 6 -37.69 -10.72 16.60
CA ALA A 6 -36.27 -10.49 16.30
C ALA A 6 -35.88 -10.87 14.86
N ASN A 7 -36.60 -10.35 13.87
CA ASN A 7 -36.17 -10.46 12.49
C ASN A 7 -36.18 -9.08 11.79
N SER A 8 -35.52 -8.09 12.41
CA SER A 8 -35.11 -6.90 11.67
C SER A 8 -33.95 -7.32 10.77
N LYS A 9 -34.20 -7.51 9.47
CA LYS A 9 -33.15 -7.62 8.45
C LYS A 9 -32.31 -6.36 8.58
N SER A 10 -31.20 -6.43 9.32
CA SER A 10 -30.23 -5.34 9.38
C SER A 10 -29.76 -5.12 7.95
N SER A 11 -30.15 -4.02 7.35
CA SER A 11 -29.74 -3.68 5.98
C SER A 11 -28.22 -3.57 5.98
N PHE A 12 -27.57 -4.14 4.95
CA PHE A 12 -26.11 -4.07 4.77
C PHE A 12 -25.65 -2.60 4.84
N PRO A 13 -24.67 -2.25 5.70
CA PRO A 13 -24.36 -0.86 6.05
C PRO A 13 -23.50 -0.15 4.99
N VAL A 14 -24.00 -0.08 3.73
CA VAL A 14 -23.26 0.45 2.58
C VAL A 14 -22.69 1.84 2.84
N LEU A 15 -23.48 2.75 3.42
CA LEU A 15 -23.03 4.13 3.67
C LEU A 15 -21.83 4.19 4.64
N SER A 16 -21.86 3.38 5.71
CA SER A 16 -20.75 3.32 6.67
C SER A 16 -19.49 2.70 6.04
N LEU A 17 -19.65 1.71 5.16
CA LEU A 17 -18.55 1.09 4.43
C LEU A 17 -17.95 2.05 3.40
N LEU A 18 -18.78 2.82 2.68
CA LEU A 18 -18.30 3.86 1.76
C LEU A 18 -17.58 4.98 2.50
N PHE A 19 -18.01 5.31 3.73
CA PHE A 19 -17.30 6.28 4.55
C PHE A 19 -15.91 5.76 4.95
N LEU A 20 -15.78 4.51 5.40
CA LEU A 20 -14.48 3.89 5.67
C LEU A 20 -13.63 3.79 4.42
N ALA A 21 -14.21 3.44 3.27
CA ALA A 21 -13.49 3.40 2.00
C ALA A 21 -12.98 4.80 1.58
N SER A 22 -13.76 5.86 1.80
CA SER A 22 -13.31 7.23 1.51
C SER A 22 -12.17 7.69 2.43
N ILE A 23 -12.17 7.27 3.70
CA ILE A 23 -11.05 7.47 4.62
C ILE A 23 -9.82 6.74 4.12
N PHE A 24 -9.97 5.47 3.72
CA PHE A 24 -8.85 4.68 3.19
C PHE A 24 -8.32 5.24 1.87
N TYR A 25 -9.20 5.76 1.01
CA TYR A 25 -8.79 6.47 -0.20
C TYR A 25 -7.90 7.67 0.13
N CYS A 26 -8.33 8.57 1.02
CA CYS A 26 -7.55 9.73 1.42
C CYS A 26 -6.22 9.31 2.08
N ASN A 27 -6.24 8.29 2.94
CA ASN A 27 -5.06 7.73 3.58
C ASN A 27 -4.05 7.20 2.56
N PHE A 28 -4.51 6.40 1.60
CA PHE A 28 -3.63 5.80 0.59
C PHE A 28 -3.13 6.85 -0.41
N MET A 29 -4.02 7.72 -0.88
CA MET A 29 -3.71 8.84 -1.78
C MET A 29 -2.62 9.74 -1.22
N SER A 30 -2.68 10.06 0.09
CA SER A 30 -1.69 10.92 0.77
C SER A 30 -0.26 10.40 0.68
N ARG A 31 -0.08 9.09 0.59
CA ARG A 31 1.24 8.45 0.48
C ARG A 31 1.74 8.37 -0.96
N ILE A 32 0.84 8.08 -1.90
CA ILE A 32 1.24 7.77 -3.29
C ILE A 32 1.28 8.99 -4.20
N ILE A 33 0.69 10.13 -3.80
CA ILE A 33 0.65 11.36 -4.61
C ILE A 33 2.06 11.90 -4.94
N PHE A 34 3.04 11.66 -4.07
CA PHE A 34 4.41 12.12 -4.27
C PHE A 34 5.09 11.48 -5.49
N GLY A 35 4.73 10.25 -5.88
CA GLY A 35 5.29 9.61 -7.08
C GLY A 35 5.05 10.40 -8.36
N PRO A 36 3.79 10.68 -8.74
CA PRO A 36 3.48 11.52 -9.90
C PRO A 36 3.98 12.97 -9.82
N LEU A 37 4.16 13.49 -8.61
CA LEU A 37 4.69 14.85 -8.38
C LEU A 37 6.22 14.90 -8.39
N MET A 38 6.92 13.75 -8.29
CA MET A 38 8.35 13.69 -8.05
C MET A 38 9.19 14.45 -9.08
N PRO A 39 8.91 14.38 -10.39
CA PRO A 39 9.69 15.16 -11.37
C PRO A 39 9.69 16.68 -11.12
N LEU A 40 8.62 17.20 -10.54
CA LEU A 40 8.52 18.62 -10.19
C LEU A 40 9.15 18.92 -8.83
N LEU A 41 9.02 18.01 -7.88
CA LEU A 41 9.64 18.14 -6.57
C LEU A 41 11.17 18.19 -6.68
N GLU A 42 11.77 17.37 -7.56
CA GLU A 42 13.20 17.43 -7.83
C GLU A 42 13.63 18.79 -8.33
N ILE A 43 12.92 19.35 -9.30
CA ILE A 43 13.24 20.67 -9.87
C ILE A 43 13.05 21.78 -8.84
N ASP A 44 11.92 21.79 -8.10
CA ASP A 44 11.57 22.89 -7.17
C ASP A 44 12.43 22.88 -5.90
N LEU A 45 12.80 21.69 -5.43
CA LEU A 45 13.55 21.51 -4.18
C LEU A 45 15.03 21.21 -4.39
N GLY A 46 15.47 21.06 -5.65
CA GLY A 46 16.86 20.72 -5.99
C GLY A 46 17.29 19.35 -5.48
N LEU A 47 16.36 18.37 -5.52
CA LEU A 47 16.61 17.01 -5.01
C LEU A 47 17.43 16.20 -6.00
N SER A 48 18.28 15.32 -5.48
CA SER A 48 18.84 14.22 -6.26
C SER A 48 17.81 13.09 -6.40
N HIS A 49 18.06 12.14 -7.31
CA HIS A 49 17.18 10.98 -7.50
C HIS A 49 17.15 10.07 -6.25
N SER A 50 18.27 9.99 -5.51
CA SER A 50 18.35 9.23 -4.26
C SER A 50 17.56 9.89 -3.13
N GLU A 51 17.61 11.23 -3.04
CA GLU A 51 16.79 12.00 -2.09
C GLU A 51 15.29 11.82 -2.40
N SER A 52 14.92 11.83 -3.68
CA SER A 52 13.55 11.58 -4.14
C SER A 52 13.05 10.19 -3.71
N GLY A 53 13.88 9.16 -3.87
CA GLY A 53 13.59 7.82 -3.37
C GLY A 53 13.42 7.77 -1.84
N SER A 54 14.20 8.57 -1.10
CA SER A 54 14.16 8.64 0.36
C SER A 54 12.82 9.14 0.92
N PHE A 55 12.04 9.91 0.15
CA PHE A 55 10.69 10.33 0.56
C PHE A 55 9.81 9.14 0.88
N PHE A 56 9.86 8.10 0.04
CA PHE A 56 9.07 6.88 0.25
C PHE A 56 9.60 6.04 1.41
N LEU A 57 10.90 6.07 1.67
CA LEU A 57 11.49 5.43 2.86
C LEU A 57 11.01 6.13 4.14
N MET A 58 10.99 7.46 4.18
CA MET A 58 10.50 8.23 5.33
C MET A 58 9.01 7.96 5.61
N ILE A 59 8.18 7.94 4.56
CA ILE A 59 6.76 7.57 4.68
C ILE A 59 6.63 6.13 5.20
N SER A 60 7.39 5.19 4.66
CA SER A 60 7.35 3.77 5.05
C SER A 60 7.87 3.53 6.46
N MET A 61 8.88 4.27 6.88
CA MET A 61 9.38 4.26 8.25
C MET A 61 8.30 4.75 9.23
N GLY A 62 7.69 5.89 8.93
CA GLY A 62 6.58 6.41 9.72
C GLY A 62 5.40 5.44 9.77
N PHE A 63 5.04 4.83 8.63
CA PHE A 63 3.98 3.83 8.56
C PHE A 63 4.26 2.62 9.45
N SER A 64 5.50 2.15 9.45
CA SER A 64 5.95 1.04 10.30
C SER A 64 5.88 1.40 11.77
N ILE A 65 6.29 2.61 12.15
CA ILE A 65 6.17 3.13 13.53
C ILE A 65 4.70 3.19 13.95
N GLY A 66 3.82 3.74 13.10
CA GLY A 66 2.39 3.83 13.36
C GLY A 66 1.73 2.46 13.50
N LEU A 67 2.04 1.53 12.59
CA LEU A 67 1.51 0.17 12.61
C LEU A 67 1.96 -0.63 13.83
N PHE A 68 3.20 -0.43 14.29
CA PHE A 68 3.70 -1.05 15.51
C PHE A 68 3.06 -0.43 16.76
N GLY A 69 2.90 0.90 16.77
CA GLY A 69 2.33 1.65 17.89
C GLY A 69 0.84 1.44 18.11
N ILE A 70 0.13 0.88 17.12
CA ILE A 70 -1.34 0.71 17.19
C ILE A 70 -1.79 -0.16 18.37
N GLY A 71 -1.03 -1.19 18.72
CA GLY A 71 -1.37 -2.07 19.84
C GLY A 71 -1.36 -1.37 21.20
N LEU A 72 -0.46 -0.40 21.37
CA LEU A 72 -0.43 0.45 22.57
C LEU A 72 -1.57 1.48 22.55
N LEU A 73 -1.87 2.01 21.37
CA LEU A 73 -2.86 3.07 21.20
C LEU A 73 -4.29 2.51 21.30
N SER A 74 -4.57 1.35 20.72
CA SER A 74 -5.89 0.73 20.69
C SER A 74 -6.34 0.19 22.04
N SER A 75 -5.42 -0.11 22.96
CA SER A 75 -5.76 -0.46 24.34
C SER A 75 -6.27 0.72 25.17
N ARG A 76 -5.97 1.97 24.74
CA ARG A 76 -6.33 3.20 25.46
C ARG A 76 -7.40 4.02 24.76
N LEU A 77 -7.46 3.96 23.44
CA LEU A 77 -8.40 4.70 22.59
C LEU A 77 -9.27 3.74 21.81
N THR A 78 -10.51 4.13 21.56
CA THR A 78 -11.41 3.38 20.67
C THR A 78 -10.92 3.45 19.23
N HIS A 79 -11.19 2.44 18.41
CA HIS A 79 -10.81 2.40 16.99
C HIS A 79 -11.32 3.63 16.23
N ARG A 80 -12.52 4.13 16.55
CA ARG A 80 -13.08 5.35 15.97
C ARG A 80 -12.19 6.58 16.23
N ARG A 81 -11.71 6.75 17.47
CA ARG A 81 -10.81 7.86 17.83
C ARG A 81 -9.46 7.73 17.13
N ILE A 82 -8.95 6.51 17.01
CA ILE A 82 -7.67 6.23 16.32
C ILE A 82 -7.78 6.56 14.83
N ILE A 83 -8.84 6.14 14.16
CA ILE A 83 -9.10 6.46 12.75
C ILE A 83 -9.10 7.98 12.56
N SER A 84 -9.87 8.69 13.39
CA SER A 84 -9.95 10.15 13.31
C SER A 84 -8.62 10.83 13.61
N LEU A 85 -7.88 10.37 14.62
CA LEU A 85 -6.54 10.87 14.96
C LEU A 85 -5.57 10.66 13.80
N GLY A 86 -5.57 9.48 13.18
CA GLY A 86 -4.76 9.18 12.01
C GLY A 86 -5.01 10.16 10.86
N MET A 87 -6.28 10.44 10.58
CA MET A 87 -6.66 11.40 9.53
C MET A 87 -6.25 12.84 9.86
N VAL A 88 -6.34 13.25 11.13
CA VAL A 88 -5.86 14.56 11.58
C VAL A 88 -4.34 14.67 11.44
N VAL A 89 -3.60 13.65 11.87
CA VAL A 89 -2.13 13.61 11.72
C VAL A 89 -1.75 13.67 10.24
N LEU A 90 -2.40 12.89 9.37
CA LEU A 90 -2.21 12.95 7.91
C LEU A 90 -2.46 14.35 7.35
N GLY A 91 -3.60 14.95 7.70
CA GLY A 91 -3.98 16.27 7.21
C GLY A 91 -2.99 17.35 7.64
N CYS A 92 -2.62 17.38 8.92
CA CYS A 92 -1.62 18.32 9.44
C CYS A 92 -0.25 18.12 8.77
N SER A 93 0.20 16.87 8.61
CA SER A 93 1.48 16.56 7.95
C SER A 93 1.53 17.07 6.51
N LEU A 94 0.47 16.86 5.73
CA LEU A 94 0.38 17.35 4.35
C LEU A 94 0.40 18.88 4.29
N LEU A 95 -0.29 19.56 5.20
CA LEU A 95 -0.27 21.03 5.29
C LEU A 95 1.12 21.55 5.68
N ILE A 96 1.82 20.87 6.59
CA ILE A 96 3.21 21.19 6.95
C ILE A 96 4.12 21.01 5.73
N ILE A 97 4.06 19.89 5.03
CA ILE A 97 4.85 19.59 3.83
C ILE A 97 4.59 20.66 2.76
N SER A 98 3.35 21.07 2.55
CA SER A 98 3.01 22.08 1.54
C SER A 98 3.60 23.47 1.80
N ARG A 99 3.89 23.80 3.06
CA ARG A 99 4.48 25.08 3.49
C ARG A 99 5.96 24.99 3.82
N ALA A 100 6.55 23.80 3.74
CA ALA A 100 7.92 23.58 4.13
C ALA A 100 8.90 24.35 3.24
N GLY A 101 9.83 25.03 3.89
CA GLY A 101 10.95 25.75 3.27
C GLY A 101 12.28 25.01 3.41
N SER A 102 12.32 23.82 4.02
CA SER A 102 13.54 23.03 4.16
C SER A 102 13.25 21.53 4.07
N LEU A 103 14.24 20.76 3.58
CA LEU A 103 14.15 19.30 3.46
C LEU A 103 13.92 18.62 4.81
N GLY A 104 14.50 19.16 5.89
CA GLY A 104 14.29 18.61 7.24
C GLY A 104 12.83 18.68 7.70
N VAL A 105 12.11 19.77 7.39
CA VAL A 105 10.68 19.90 7.69
C VAL A 105 9.85 18.96 6.83
N ILE A 106 10.22 18.81 5.54
CA ILE A 106 9.57 17.84 4.64
C ILE A 106 9.76 16.42 5.19
N ALA A 107 10.99 16.05 5.54
CA ALA A 107 11.31 14.72 6.09
C ALA A 107 10.49 14.41 7.35
N ALA A 108 10.44 15.33 8.31
CA ALA A 108 9.62 15.19 9.51
C ALA A 108 8.13 15.06 9.17
N GLY A 109 7.65 15.86 8.23
CA GLY A 109 6.28 15.79 7.72
C GLY A 109 5.95 14.44 7.07
N LEU A 110 6.85 13.87 6.26
CA LEU A 110 6.68 12.56 5.63
C LEU A 110 6.67 11.42 6.65
N ILE A 111 7.50 11.47 7.67
CA ILE A 111 7.48 10.49 8.77
C ILE A 111 6.16 10.59 9.55
N MET A 112 5.72 11.81 9.91
CA MET A 112 4.44 12.02 10.59
C MET A 112 3.25 11.56 9.73
N LEU A 113 3.28 11.83 8.43
CA LEU A 113 2.29 11.34 7.46
C LEU A 113 2.25 9.81 7.48
N GLY A 114 3.41 9.16 7.44
CA GLY A 114 3.52 7.71 7.58
C GLY A 114 2.89 7.20 8.87
N ILE A 115 3.19 7.81 10.03
CA ILE A 115 2.61 7.43 11.34
C ILE A 115 1.09 7.52 11.29
N GLY A 116 0.53 8.63 10.81
CA GLY A 116 -0.92 8.81 10.68
C GLY A 116 -1.55 7.75 9.77
N ALA A 117 -0.87 7.38 8.69
CA ALA A 117 -1.32 6.33 7.78
C ALA A 117 -1.29 4.94 8.42
N GLY A 118 -0.22 4.62 9.16
CA GLY A 118 -0.01 3.30 9.75
C GLY A 118 -1.01 2.94 10.85
N ILE A 119 -1.44 3.90 11.66
CA ILE A 119 -2.41 3.65 12.74
C ILE A 119 -3.84 3.39 12.20
N TYR A 120 -4.12 3.75 10.95
CA TYR A 120 -5.45 3.55 10.35
C TYR A 120 -5.77 2.08 10.07
N LEU A 121 -4.86 1.35 9.41
CA LEU A 121 -5.19 0.07 8.77
C LEU A 121 -5.80 -0.97 9.73
N PRO A 122 -5.22 -1.29 10.89
CA PRO A 122 -5.83 -2.24 11.83
C PRO A 122 -7.15 -1.74 12.40
N SER A 123 -7.25 -0.44 12.70
CA SER A 123 -8.48 0.15 13.24
C SER A 123 -9.60 0.22 12.21
N GLY A 124 -9.28 0.50 10.95
CA GLY A 124 -10.22 0.47 9.82
C GLY A 124 -10.79 -0.93 9.61
N VAL A 125 -9.92 -1.95 9.58
CA VAL A 125 -10.33 -3.36 9.46
C VAL A 125 -11.20 -3.81 10.64
N ALA A 126 -10.80 -3.50 11.89
CA ALA A 126 -11.58 -3.84 13.08
C ALA A 126 -12.96 -3.18 13.04
N THR A 127 -13.03 -1.90 12.63
CA THR A 127 -14.31 -1.19 12.50
C THR A 127 -15.18 -1.79 11.39
N LEU A 128 -14.61 -2.10 10.22
CA LEU A 128 -15.31 -2.71 9.09
C LEU A 128 -15.94 -4.05 9.47
N THR A 129 -15.18 -4.92 10.13
CA THR A 129 -15.66 -6.24 10.56
C THR A 129 -16.71 -6.15 11.67
N SER A 130 -16.65 -5.13 12.53
CA SER A 130 -17.67 -4.90 13.55
C SER A 130 -19.01 -4.38 13.00
N LEU A 131 -19.00 -3.76 11.83
CA LEU A 131 -20.19 -3.23 11.15
C LEU A 131 -20.93 -4.28 10.34
N THR A 132 -20.31 -5.42 10.06
CA THR A 132 -20.84 -6.42 9.13
C THR A 132 -20.80 -7.83 9.73
N GLU A 133 -21.80 -8.64 9.39
CA GLU A 133 -21.80 -10.06 9.76
C GLU A 133 -20.69 -10.82 9.02
N PRO A 134 -20.10 -11.90 9.62
CA PRO A 134 -19.02 -12.67 9.00
C PRO A 134 -19.31 -13.16 7.56
N ARG A 135 -20.54 -13.54 7.27
CA ARG A 135 -20.97 -13.94 5.91
C ARG A 135 -20.86 -12.81 4.86
N ASN A 136 -20.78 -11.55 5.27
CA ASN A 136 -20.72 -10.38 4.42
C ASN A 136 -19.32 -9.72 4.40
N TRP A 137 -18.34 -10.24 5.15
CA TRP A 137 -17.00 -9.66 5.21
C TRP A 137 -16.35 -9.55 3.83
N GLY A 138 -16.48 -10.55 2.98
CA GLY A 138 -15.93 -10.50 1.62
C GLY A 138 -16.45 -9.30 0.83
N LYS A 139 -17.75 -8.99 0.91
CA LYS A 139 -18.35 -7.80 0.25
C LYS A 139 -17.87 -6.50 0.87
N ALA A 140 -17.75 -6.45 2.20
CA ALA A 140 -17.28 -5.27 2.91
C ALA A 140 -15.82 -4.95 2.60
N PHE A 141 -14.94 -5.96 2.58
CA PHE A 141 -13.56 -5.83 2.14
C PHE A 141 -13.45 -5.43 0.67
N ALA A 142 -14.29 -5.98 -0.21
CA ALA A 142 -14.28 -5.60 -1.62
C ALA A 142 -14.56 -4.10 -1.82
N ILE A 143 -15.54 -3.54 -1.07
CA ILE A 143 -15.83 -2.09 -1.09
C ILE A 143 -14.64 -1.29 -0.54
N HIS A 144 -14.03 -1.74 0.54
CA HIS A 144 -12.88 -1.05 1.16
C HIS A 144 -11.66 -1.05 0.25
N GLU A 145 -11.36 -2.18 -0.39
CA GLU A 145 -10.19 -2.34 -1.28
C GLU A 145 -10.35 -1.67 -2.66
N LEU A 146 -11.54 -1.17 -3.00
CA LEU A 146 -11.68 -0.26 -4.14
C LEU A 146 -10.90 1.04 -3.92
N ALA A 147 -10.77 1.50 -2.67
CA ALA A 147 -10.13 2.77 -2.33
C ALA A 147 -8.68 2.88 -2.82
N PRO A 148 -7.74 1.96 -2.49
CA PRO A 148 -6.37 2.03 -2.98
C PRO A 148 -6.27 1.88 -4.51
N ASN A 149 -7.13 1.07 -5.13
CA ASN A 149 -7.13 0.91 -6.58
C ASN A 149 -7.57 2.20 -7.29
N ILE A 150 -8.62 2.87 -6.80
CA ILE A 150 -9.05 4.18 -7.32
C ILE A 150 -7.95 5.22 -7.07
N ALA A 151 -7.29 5.20 -5.92
CA ALA A 151 -6.21 6.14 -5.61
C ALA A 151 -5.03 6.01 -6.58
N LEU A 152 -4.62 4.78 -6.94
CA LEU A 152 -3.55 4.54 -7.91
C LEU A 152 -3.86 5.10 -9.31
N VAL A 153 -5.13 5.10 -9.72
CA VAL A 153 -5.58 5.70 -10.97
C VAL A 153 -5.66 7.22 -10.87
N THR A 154 -6.21 7.72 -9.75
CA THR A 154 -6.53 9.14 -9.62
C THR A 154 -5.36 9.99 -9.14
N ALA A 155 -4.31 9.42 -8.51
CA ALA A 155 -3.17 10.19 -8.04
C ALA A 155 -2.40 10.89 -9.17
N PRO A 156 -2.03 10.21 -10.28
CA PRO A 156 -1.38 10.90 -11.39
C PRO A 156 -2.28 11.94 -12.05
N LEU A 157 -3.58 11.67 -12.14
CA LEU A 157 -4.56 12.62 -12.71
C LEU A 157 -4.74 13.85 -11.82
N LEU A 158 -4.81 13.67 -10.50
CA LEU A 158 -4.87 14.77 -9.55
C LEU A 158 -3.58 15.61 -9.60
N ALA A 159 -2.41 14.96 -9.66
CA ALA A 159 -1.14 15.66 -9.82
C ALA A 159 -1.15 16.58 -11.03
N GLU A 160 -1.54 16.08 -12.21
CA GLU A 160 -1.62 16.88 -13.43
C GLU A 160 -2.68 17.99 -13.35
N ALA A 161 -3.86 17.69 -12.79
CA ALA A 161 -4.92 18.69 -12.63
C ALA A 161 -4.46 19.86 -11.76
N VAL A 162 -3.79 19.57 -10.65
CA VAL A 162 -3.28 20.59 -9.72
C VAL A 162 -2.19 21.44 -10.36
N ILE A 163 -1.26 20.83 -11.08
CA ILE A 163 -0.12 21.51 -11.68
C ILE A 163 -0.55 22.50 -12.78
N ARG A 164 -1.64 22.23 -13.49
CA ARG A 164 -2.18 23.13 -14.53
C ARG A 164 -2.62 24.48 -13.97
N TRP A 165 -3.03 24.55 -12.70
CA TRP A 165 -3.62 25.74 -12.09
C TRP A 165 -2.75 26.35 -10.98
N ALA A 166 -1.80 25.57 -10.44
CA ALA A 166 -1.00 25.97 -9.29
C ALA A 166 0.34 25.21 -9.26
N SER A 167 1.06 25.29 -8.14
CA SER A 167 2.26 24.50 -7.89
C SER A 167 1.93 23.09 -7.32
N TRP A 168 2.90 22.19 -7.28
CA TRP A 168 2.78 20.89 -6.64
C TRP A 168 2.27 20.95 -5.20
N ARG A 169 2.52 22.06 -4.49
CA ARG A 169 2.11 22.30 -3.10
C ARG A 169 0.59 22.25 -2.91
N MET A 170 -0.17 22.58 -3.96
CA MET A 170 -1.64 22.53 -3.90
C MET A 170 -2.17 21.10 -3.73
N GLY A 171 -1.49 20.07 -4.26
CA GLY A 171 -1.86 18.67 -4.06
C GLY A 171 -1.91 18.28 -2.58
N PRO A 172 -0.81 18.42 -1.82
CA PRO A 172 -0.81 18.23 -0.36
C PRO A 172 -1.80 19.13 0.38
N ILE A 173 -2.06 20.38 -0.05
CA ILE A 173 -3.07 21.24 0.58
C ILE A 173 -4.47 20.64 0.44
N LEU A 174 -4.87 20.30 -0.76
CA LEU A 174 -6.21 19.73 -1.03
C LEU A 174 -6.42 18.42 -0.28
N LEU A 175 -5.43 17.53 -0.34
CA LEU A 175 -5.48 16.26 0.39
C LEU A 175 -5.45 16.47 1.90
N GLY A 176 -4.65 17.41 2.39
CA GLY A 176 -4.55 17.73 3.80
C GLY A 176 -5.86 18.24 4.38
N VAL A 177 -6.49 19.20 3.70
CA VAL A 177 -7.82 19.70 4.09
C VAL A 177 -8.86 18.58 3.99
N GLY A 178 -8.84 17.78 2.90
CA GLY A 178 -9.72 16.64 2.74
C GLY A 178 -9.60 15.61 3.88
N CYS A 179 -8.37 15.27 4.30
CA CYS A 179 -8.11 14.38 5.43
C CYS A 179 -8.67 14.94 6.75
N LEU A 180 -8.47 16.24 7.02
CA LEU A 180 -9.02 16.89 8.21
C LEU A 180 -10.55 16.87 8.21
N VAL A 181 -11.17 17.27 7.10
CA VAL A 181 -12.64 17.30 6.98
C VAL A 181 -13.22 15.90 7.16
N ILE A 182 -12.67 14.89 6.46
CA ILE A 182 -13.21 13.52 6.51
C ILE A 182 -12.95 12.87 7.88
N GLY A 183 -11.78 13.13 8.48
CA GLY A 183 -11.43 12.61 9.81
C GLY A 183 -12.31 13.19 10.93
N LEU A 184 -12.52 14.50 10.93
CA LEU A 184 -13.41 15.18 11.88
C LEU A 184 -14.88 14.80 11.66
N SER A 185 -15.30 14.66 10.40
CA SER A 185 -16.65 14.16 10.06
C SER A 185 -16.85 12.73 10.56
N PHE A 186 -15.85 11.86 10.45
CA PHE A 186 -15.92 10.50 10.98
C PHE A 186 -15.98 10.49 12.51
N ALA A 187 -15.21 11.34 13.18
CA ALA A 187 -15.28 11.49 14.64
C ALA A 187 -16.70 11.83 15.12
N ARG A 188 -17.43 12.69 14.37
CA ARG A 188 -18.75 13.19 14.76
C ARG A 188 -19.91 12.31 14.28
N PHE A 189 -19.83 11.80 13.06
CA PHE A 189 -20.94 11.14 12.36
C PHE A 189 -20.66 9.67 12.00
N GLY A 190 -19.41 9.19 12.12
CA GLY A 190 -19.03 7.81 11.78
C GLY A 190 -19.78 6.80 12.64
N LYS A 191 -20.02 5.62 12.10
CA LYS A 191 -20.61 4.50 12.83
C LYS A 191 -19.56 3.40 13.01
N GLY A 192 -19.64 2.68 14.14
CA GLY A 192 -18.71 1.59 14.49
C GLY A 192 -17.38 2.07 15.07
N GLY A 193 -16.57 1.11 15.53
CA GLY A 193 -15.26 1.38 16.12
C GLY A 193 -15.31 1.94 17.55
N ASP A 194 -16.45 1.94 18.23
CA ASP A 194 -16.61 2.43 19.61
C ASP A 194 -16.17 1.39 20.67
N PHE A 195 -15.16 0.61 20.34
CA PHE A 195 -14.55 -0.40 21.21
C PHE A 195 -13.02 -0.28 21.17
N HIS A 196 -12.37 -0.84 22.20
CA HIS A 196 -10.92 -0.87 22.34
C HIS A 196 -10.36 -2.12 21.67
N GLY A 197 -9.13 -2.02 21.18
CA GLY A 197 -8.39 -3.18 20.69
C GLY A 197 -7.68 -3.93 21.83
N GLU A 198 -7.17 -5.11 21.48
CA GLU A 198 -6.33 -5.88 22.38
C GLU A 198 -4.90 -5.32 22.39
N PRO A 199 -4.20 -5.35 23.55
CA PRO A 199 -2.80 -4.97 23.63
C PRO A 199 -1.91 -5.92 22.83
N LEU A 200 -0.76 -5.42 22.37
CA LEU A 200 0.25 -6.23 21.70
C LEU A 200 0.76 -7.34 22.63
N ASP A 201 0.62 -8.58 22.19
CA ASP A 201 1.24 -9.74 22.85
C ASP A 201 2.65 -9.98 22.32
N PHE A 202 3.64 -9.52 23.08
CA PHE A 202 5.04 -9.71 22.74
C PHE A 202 5.49 -11.18 22.68
N ASN A 203 4.80 -12.10 23.38
CA ASN A 203 5.11 -13.52 23.32
C ASN A 203 4.71 -14.10 21.96
N SER A 204 3.57 -13.68 21.43
CA SER A 204 3.13 -14.01 20.07
C SER A 204 4.12 -13.49 19.02
N VAL A 205 4.60 -12.24 19.17
CA VAL A 205 5.63 -11.65 18.30
C VAL A 205 6.91 -12.49 18.30
N LYS A 206 7.42 -12.87 19.49
CA LYS A 206 8.61 -13.73 19.61
C LYS A 206 8.40 -15.12 18.98
N THR A 207 7.21 -15.68 19.14
CA THR A 207 6.86 -16.99 18.59
C THR A 207 6.87 -16.96 17.06
N ILE A 208 6.24 -15.95 16.45
CA ILE A 208 6.20 -15.78 15.00
C ILE A 208 7.60 -15.53 14.43
N ALA A 209 8.42 -14.70 15.09
CA ALA A 209 9.78 -14.38 14.66
C ALA A 209 10.72 -15.62 14.64
N LYS A 210 10.39 -16.70 15.35
CA LYS A 210 11.13 -17.97 15.32
C LYS A 210 10.76 -18.88 14.13
N ILE A 211 9.71 -18.54 13.37
CA ILE A 211 9.23 -19.35 12.23
C ILE A 211 10.04 -18.97 10.98
N PRO A 212 10.88 -19.87 10.41
CA PRO A 212 11.66 -19.52 9.19
C PRO A 212 10.79 -19.12 8.01
N SER A 213 9.63 -19.77 7.82
CA SER A 213 8.68 -19.44 6.76
C SER A 213 8.13 -18.01 6.87
N PHE A 214 8.09 -17.42 8.07
CA PHE A 214 7.70 -16.03 8.26
C PHE A 214 8.68 -15.07 7.56
N TRP A 215 10.00 -15.27 7.72
CA TRP A 215 11.02 -14.41 7.10
C TRP A 215 11.08 -14.59 5.60
N ILE A 216 10.96 -15.84 5.11
CA ILE A 216 10.87 -16.12 3.67
C ILE A 216 9.65 -15.38 3.08
N MET A 217 8.48 -15.52 3.72
CA MET A 217 7.27 -14.84 3.28
C MET A 217 7.38 -13.33 3.38
N GLY A 218 8.06 -12.81 4.42
CA GLY A 218 8.36 -11.39 4.58
C GLY A 218 9.15 -10.83 3.41
N LEU A 219 10.19 -11.55 2.97
CA LEU A 219 10.98 -11.16 1.80
C LEU A 219 10.17 -11.25 0.50
N LEU A 220 9.41 -12.34 0.29
CA LEU A 220 8.55 -12.49 -0.88
C LEU A 220 7.49 -11.38 -0.93
N PHE A 221 6.86 -11.08 0.21
CA PHE A 221 5.87 -10.01 0.27
C PHE A 221 6.49 -8.62 0.06
N SER A 222 7.72 -8.40 0.55
CA SER A 222 8.47 -7.16 0.30
C SER A 222 8.74 -6.96 -1.18
N LEU A 223 9.08 -8.02 -1.91
CA LEU A 223 9.30 -7.95 -3.35
C LEU A 223 7.98 -7.77 -4.12
N GLY A 224 6.88 -8.38 -3.67
CA GLY A 224 5.55 -8.15 -4.24
C GLY A 224 5.07 -6.71 -4.07
N VAL A 225 5.23 -6.15 -2.87
CA VAL A 225 4.95 -4.72 -2.59
C VAL A 225 5.89 -3.83 -3.39
N GLY A 226 7.18 -4.19 -3.49
CA GLY A 226 8.19 -3.48 -4.27
C GLY A 226 7.88 -3.44 -5.75
N ALA A 227 7.49 -4.56 -6.34
CA ALA A 227 7.08 -4.65 -7.74
C ALA A 227 5.82 -3.83 -8.04
N SER A 228 4.93 -3.66 -7.07
CA SER A 228 3.71 -2.87 -7.22
C SER A 228 3.89 -1.40 -6.85
N LEU A 229 4.19 -1.11 -5.57
CA LEU A 229 4.26 0.25 -5.02
C LEU A 229 5.63 0.88 -5.17
N GLY A 230 6.72 0.11 -5.00
CA GLY A 230 8.09 0.60 -5.16
C GLY A 230 8.36 1.05 -6.59
N VAL A 231 7.99 0.24 -7.57
CA VAL A 231 8.06 0.59 -9.00
C VAL A 231 7.18 1.81 -9.28
N TYR A 232 5.94 1.83 -8.81
CA TYR A 232 5.02 2.96 -9.00
C TYR A 232 5.62 4.28 -8.52
N SER A 233 6.26 4.26 -7.38
CA SER A 233 6.79 5.47 -6.72
C SER A 233 7.82 6.22 -7.58
N MET A 234 8.65 5.49 -8.33
CA MET A 234 9.73 6.06 -9.14
C MET A 234 9.42 6.06 -10.65
N LEU A 235 8.26 5.52 -11.05
CA LEU A 235 7.95 5.31 -12.46
C LEU A 235 7.77 6.62 -13.23
N SER A 236 7.10 7.63 -12.65
CA SER A 236 6.93 8.95 -13.28
C SER A 236 8.28 9.63 -13.48
N LEU A 237 9.14 9.59 -12.46
CA LEU A 237 10.47 10.17 -12.53
C LEU A 237 11.32 9.48 -13.61
N TYR A 238 11.32 8.15 -13.66
CA TYR A 238 12.01 7.38 -14.69
C TYR A 238 11.56 7.74 -16.11
N LEU A 239 10.24 7.80 -16.34
CA LEU A 239 9.70 8.10 -17.67
C LEU A 239 10.06 9.52 -18.13
N VAL A 240 10.11 10.47 -17.20
CA VAL A 240 10.44 11.87 -17.51
C VAL A 240 11.95 12.07 -17.63
N ALA A 241 12.72 11.68 -16.61
CA ALA A 241 14.14 12.01 -16.51
C ALA A 241 15.01 11.19 -17.48
N GLU A 242 14.71 9.88 -17.66
CA GLU A 242 15.56 9.00 -18.46
C GLU A 242 14.96 8.65 -19.82
N ARG A 243 13.63 8.52 -19.91
CA ARG A 243 12.96 8.22 -21.19
C ARG A 243 12.56 9.46 -21.99
N GLY A 244 12.73 10.66 -21.43
CA GLY A 244 12.42 11.93 -22.08
C GLY A 244 10.93 12.12 -22.39
N MET A 245 10.05 11.39 -21.68
CA MET A 245 8.61 11.49 -21.90
C MET A 245 8.08 12.78 -21.30
N ASP A 246 7.14 13.41 -21.97
CA ASP A 246 6.39 14.53 -21.35
C ASP A 246 5.71 14.06 -20.07
N ARG A 247 5.80 14.88 -19.02
CA ARG A 247 5.28 14.54 -17.68
C ARG A 247 3.79 14.23 -17.69
N SER A 248 2.99 15.02 -18.43
CA SER A 248 1.54 14.80 -18.51
C SER A 248 1.23 13.48 -19.20
N MET A 249 1.98 13.16 -20.27
CA MET A 249 1.88 11.86 -20.94
C MET A 249 2.30 10.71 -20.01
N ALA A 250 3.41 10.83 -19.28
CA ALA A 250 3.87 9.82 -18.33
C ALA A 250 2.83 9.56 -17.24
N ASN A 251 2.30 10.60 -16.60
CA ASN A 251 1.29 10.48 -15.56
C ASN A 251 -0.05 9.92 -16.09
N THR A 252 -0.47 10.32 -17.28
CA THR A 252 -1.66 9.77 -17.92
C THR A 252 -1.49 8.28 -18.22
N LEU A 253 -0.34 7.88 -18.76
CA LEU A 253 0.00 6.49 -19.03
C LEU A 253 -0.02 5.65 -17.75
N ILE A 254 0.58 6.14 -16.68
CA ILE A 254 0.57 5.48 -15.35
C ILE A 254 -0.87 5.34 -14.84
N ALA A 255 -1.69 6.38 -14.93
CA ALA A 255 -3.08 6.34 -14.48
C ALA A 255 -3.89 5.26 -15.22
N VAL A 256 -3.83 5.26 -16.55
CA VAL A 256 -4.60 4.32 -17.38
C VAL A 256 -4.11 2.88 -17.20
N SER A 257 -2.79 2.68 -17.02
CA SER A 257 -2.21 1.34 -16.79
C SER A 257 -2.77 0.66 -15.53
N ARG A 258 -3.15 1.43 -14.50
CA ARG A 258 -3.69 0.89 -13.24
C ARG A 258 -5.13 0.36 -13.35
N ILE A 259 -5.88 0.77 -14.37
CA ILE A 259 -7.25 0.29 -14.60
C ILE A 259 -7.25 -1.23 -14.87
N SER A 260 -6.28 -1.72 -15.62
CA SER A 260 -6.16 -3.15 -15.97
C SER A 260 -5.92 -4.04 -14.74
N GLY A 261 -5.24 -3.53 -13.71
CA GLY A 261 -4.91 -4.27 -12.49
C GLY A 261 -6.13 -4.72 -11.70
N VAL A 262 -7.22 -3.93 -11.72
CA VAL A 262 -8.45 -4.26 -10.99
C VAL A 262 -9.04 -5.59 -11.49
N GLY A 263 -9.16 -5.76 -12.80
CA GLY A 263 -9.68 -7.00 -13.39
C GLY A 263 -8.74 -8.20 -13.20
N LEU A 264 -7.42 -7.97 -13.37
CA LEU A 264 -6.43 -9.05 -13.29
C LEU A 264 -6.18 -9.55 -11.86
N SER A 265 -6.44 -8.75 -10.84
CA SER A 265 -6.36 -9.23 -9.44
C SER A 265 -7.32 -10.41 -9.16
N PHE A 266 -8.50 -10.44 -9.81
CA PHE A 266 -9.42 -11.57 -9.70
C PHE A 266 -8.84 -12.85 -10.33
N LEU A 267 -8.10 -12.72 -11.45
CA LEU A 267 -7.40 -13.84 -12.07
C LEU A 267 -6.30 -14.39 -11.15
N GLY A 268 -5.60 -13.51 -10.43
CA GLY A 268 -4.61 -13.90 -9.41
C GLY A 268 -5.26 -14.72 -8.28
N GLY A 269 -6.44 -14.31 -7.80
CA GLY A 269 -7.22 -15.05 -6.82
C GLY A 269 -7.66 -16.42 -7.35
N TRP A 270 -8.28 -16.47 -8.52
CA TRP A 270 -8.68 -17.69 -9.18
C TRP A 270 -7.51 -18.67 -9.39
N ALA A 271 -6.36 -18.16 -9.86
CA ALA A 271 -5.15 -18.95 -10.04
C ALA A 271 -4.63 -19.53 -8.70
N SER A 272 -4.68 -18.72 -7.62
CA SER A 272 -4.31 -19.19 -6.28
C SER A 272 -5.20 -20.32 -5.79
N ASP A 273 -6.52 -20.22 -6.03
CA ASP A 273 -7.48 -21.25 -5.61
C ASP A 273 -7.33 -22.57 -6.41
N ARG A 274 -7.00 -22.46 -7.71
CA ARG A 274 -6.88 -23.63 -8.60
C ARG A 274 -5.52 -24.31 -8.57
N LEU A 275 -4.44 -23.53 -8.56
CA LEU A 275 -3.06 -24.02 -8.69
C LEU A 275 -2.35 -24.11 -7.33
N GLY A 276 -2.99 -23.57 -6.28
CA GLY A 276 -2.37 -23.38 -4.98
C GLY A 276 -1.50 -22.13 -4.90
N PRO A 277 -1.35 -21.56 -3.67
CA PRO A 277 -0.73 -20.25 -3.48
C PRO A 277 0.75 -20.18 -3.90
N LYS A 278 1.55 -21.24 -3.69
CA LYS A 278 2.96 -21.28 -4.10
C LYS A 278 3.12 -21.20 -5.61
N THR A 279 2.35 -22.01 -6.35
CA THR A 279 2.41 -22.05 -7.82
C THR A 279 1.94 -20.72 -8.40
N ALA A 280 0.84 -20.17 -7.87
CA ALA A 280 0.35 -18.87 -8.31
C ALA A 280 1.38 -17.76 -8.06
N MET A 281 1.99 -17.67 -6.86
CA MET A 281 3.06 -16.71 -6.58
C MET A 281 4.26 -16.90 -7.53
N SER A 282 4.65 -18.14 -7.84
CA SER A 282 5.77 -18.40 -8.77
C SER A 282 5.48 -17.81 -10.14
N TRP A 283 4.33 -18.07 -10.72
CA TRP A 283 3.95 -17.52 -12.02
C TRP A 283 3.90 -15.99 -12.00
N VAL A 284 3.32 -15.41 -10.96
CA VAL A 284 3.28 -13.95 -10.81
C VAL A 284 4.69 -13.36 -10.73
N PHE A 285 5.60 -13.96 -9.97
CA PHE A 285 6.98 -13.47 -9.89
C PHE A 285 7.77 -13.66 -11.18
N VAL A 286 7.55 -14.75 -11.92
CA VAL A 286 8.14 -14.90 -13.25
C VAL A 286 7.67 -13.78 -14.17
N ILE A 287 6.36 -13.58 -14.29
CA ILE A 287 5.80 -12.59 -15.23
C ILE A 287 6.14 -11.17 -14.79
N SER A 288 5.86 -10.79 -13.52
CA SER A 288 6.12 -9.44 -13.05
C SER A 288 7.61 -9.12 -12.97
N GLY A 289 8.46 -10.10 -12.62
CA GLY A 289 9.91 -9.95 -12.62
C GLY A 289 10.46 -9.74 -14.04
N CYS A 290 10.01 -10.54 -15.01
CA CYS A 290 10.36 -10.33 -16.42
C CYS A 290 9.89 -8.97 -16.93
N MET A 291 8.64 -8.56 -16.63
CA MET A 291 8.13 -7.25 -17.05
C MET A 291 8.91 -6.08 -16.41
N THR A 292 9.26 -6.20 -15.13
CA THR A 292 10.08 -5.18 -14.44
C THR A 292 11.51 -5.15 -14.99
N PHE A 293 12.12 -6.30 -15.30
CA PHE A 293 13.42 -6.36 -15.96
C PHE A 293 13.39 -5.72 -17.35
N LEU A 294 12.39 -6.09 -18.16
CA LEU A 294 12.21 -5.53 -19.50
C LEU A 294 11.96 -4.02 -19.47
N LEU A 295 11.29 -3.49 -18.44
CA LEU A 295 11.11 -2.04 -18.25
C LEU A 295 12.47 -1.31 -18.24
N GLY A 296 13.51 -1.94 -17.69
CA GLY A 296 14.87 -1.41 -17.69
C GLY A 296 15.60 -1.55 -19.02
N VAL A 297 15.42 -2.65 -19.76
CA VAL A 297 16.31 -2.96 -20.89
C VAL A 297 15.71 -2.69 -22.28
N VAL A 298 14.37 -2.58 -22.38
CA VAL A 298 13.72 -2.41 -23.67
C VAL A 298 13.89 -0.97 -24.20
N PRO A 299 14.34 -0.78 -25.45
CA PRO A 299 14.54 0.54 -26.03
C PRO A 299 13.24 1.14 -26.60
N GLY A 300 13.21 2.46 -26.74
CA GLY A 300 12.18 3.19 -27.46
C GLY A 300 10.78 3.05 -26.86
N ASN A 301 9.78 3.06 -27.71
CA ASN A 301 8.36 3.13 -27.33
C ASN A 301 7.80 1.82 -26.73
N TRP A 302 8.53 0.73 -26.77
CA TRP A 302 8.13 -0.53 -26.12
C TRP A 302 7.95 -0.40 -24.61
N VAL A 303 8.60 0.59 -24.00
CA VAL A 303 8.39 0.93 -22.59
C VAL A 303 6.92 1.22 -22.27
N ILE A 304 6.15 1.80 -23.20
CA ILE A 304 4.73 2.10 -23.03
C ILE A 304 3.94 0.81 -22.76
N LEU A 305 4.19 -0.24 -23.57
CA LEU A 305 3.53 -1.53 -23.38
C LEU A 305 3.86 -2.12 -22.01
N LEU A 306 5.12 -2.01 -21.58
CA LEU A 306 5.55 -2.54 -20.29
C LEU A 306 4.97 -1.78 -19.09
N VAL A 307 4.77 -0.46 -19.21
CA VAL A 307 4.07 0.35 -18.20
C VAL A 307 2.63 -0.14 -18.00
N PHE A 308 1.98 -0.67 -19.05
CA PHE A 308 0.65 -1.29 -18.92
C PHE A 308 0.71 -2.71 -18.34
N LEU A 309 1.61 -3.54 -18.80
CA LEU A 309 1.64 -4.96 -18.44
C LEU A 309 2.19 -5.19 -17.03
N GLN A 310 3.24 -4.47 -16.65
CA GLN A 310 3.91 -4.68 -15.36
C GLN A 310 2.96 -4.53 -14.16
N PRO A 311 2.18 -3.42 -13.99
CA PRO A 311 1.28 -3.29 -12.86
C PRO A 311 0.11 -4.26 -12.92
N ALA A 312 -0.36 -4.61 -14.13
CA ALA A 312 -1.44 -5.55 -14.34
C ALA A 312 -1.12 -6.94 -13.75
N PHE A 313 0.10 -7.41 -13.93
CA PHE A 313 0.53 -8.70 -13.39
C PHE A 313 1.07 -8.61 -11.95
N SER A 314 1.73 -7.52 -11.56
CA SER A 314 2.26 -7.40 -10.19
C SER A 314 1.16 -7.40 -9.12
N VAL A 315 -0.03 -6.87 -9.42
CA VAL A 315 -1.17 -6.86 -8.49
C VAL A 315 -1.70 -8.27 -8.19
N CYS A 316 -1.54 -9.22 -9.11
CA CYS A 316 -1.95 -10.62 -8.92
C CYS A 316 -1.19 -11.33 -7.79
N PHE A 317 -0.09 -10.74 -7.33
CA PHE A 317 0.65 -11.27 -6.18
C PHE A 317 -0.18 -11.27 -4.90
N PHE A 318 -0.94 -10.22 -4.63
CA PHE A 318 -1.58 -10.02 -3.34
C PHE A 318 -2.57 -11.13 -2.96
N PRO A 319 -3.51 -11.58 -3.82
CA PRO A 319 -4.40 -12.69 -3.48
C PRO A 319 -3.64 -13.98 -3.13
N ALA A 320 -2.65 -14.36 -3.96
CA ALA A 320 -1.84 -15.55 -3.74
C ALA A 320 -0.94 -15.43 -2.49
N GLY A 321 -0.36 -14.24 -2.29
CA GLY A 321 0.47 -13.92 -1.12
C GLY A 321 -0.32 -13.97 0.19
N PHE A 322 -1.53 -13.38 0.24
CA PHE A 322 -2.40 -13.46 1.42
C PHE A 322 -2.89 -14.88 1.68
N SER A 323 -3.20 -15.64 0.64
CA SER A 323 -3.55 -17.05 0.78
C SER A 323 -2.41 -17.85 1.41
N ALA A 324 -1.17 -17.71 0.89
CA ALA A 324 0.01 -18.34 1.47
C ALA A 324 0.27 -17.90 2.92
N LEU A 325 0.16 -16.60 3.19
CA LEU A 325 0.38 -16.02 4.52
C LEU A 325 -0.59 -16.57 5.55
N SER A 326 -1.84 -16.86 5.16
CA SER A 326 -2.84 -17.43 6.05
C SER A 326 -2.51 -18.85 6.54
N LEU A 327 -1.57 -19.52 5.87
CA LEU A 327 -1.09 -20.88 6.18
C LEU A 327 0.22 -20.87 6.96
N ILE A 328 0.70 -19.69 7.41
CA ILE A 328 1.94 -19.57 8.18
C ILE A 328 1.62 -19.33 9.65
N GLY A 329 2.15 -20.18 10.52
CA GLY A 329 2.03 -20.07 11.96
C GLY A 329 0.68 -20.51 12.54
N PRO A 330 0.49 -20.38 13.87
CA PRO A 330 -0.73 -20.77 14.56
C PRO A 330 -1.93 -19.90 14.18
N HIS A 331 -3.11 -20.50 14.02
CA HIS A 331 -4.33 -19.81 13.60
C HIS A 331 -4.68 -18.61 14.50
N ARG A 332 -4.47 -18.75 15.82
CA ARG A 332 -4.70 -17.69 16.82
C ARG A 332 -3.81 -16.46 16.65
N MET A 333 -2.66 -16.60 15.98
CA MET A 333 -1.68 -15.51 15.78
C MET A 333 -1.74 -14.88 14.38
N ARG A 334 -2.71 -15.27 13.54
CA ARG A 334 -2.80 -14.86 12.15
C ARG A 334 -2.79 -13.34 11.96
N ASN A 335 -3.57 -12.61 12.77
CA ASN A 335 -3.62 -11.15 12.68
C ASN A 335 -2.26 -10.50 12.99
N ILE A 336 -1.56 -11.00 14.01
CA ILE A 336 -0.22 -10.51 14.39
C ILE A 336 0.78 -10.84 13.27
N THR A 337 0.72 -12.06 12.71
CA THR A 337 1.57 -12.49 11.59
C THR A 337 1.40 -11.55 10.39
N VAL A 338 0.16 -11.25 10.00
CA VAL A 338 -0.16 -10.32 8.89
C VAL A 338 0.40 -8.93 9.18
N SER A 339 0.15 -8.39 10.38
CA SER A 339 0.60 -7.03 10.74
C SER A 339 2.12 -6.91 10.75
N MET A 340 2.83 -7.88 11.36
CA MET A 340 4.29 -7.90 11.36
C MET A 340 4.87 -8.01 9.96
N LEU A 341 4.28 -8.86 9.11
CA LEU A 341 4.75 -9.04 7.74
C LEU A 341 4.52 -7.78 6.92
N PHE A 342 3.38 -7.11 7.07
CA PHE A 342 3.08 -5.85 6.40
C PHE A 342 4.09 -4.75 6.77
N LEU A 343 4.50 -4.69 8.03
CA LEU A 343 5.52 -3.75 8.51
C LEU A 343 6.82 -3.90 7.71
N PHE A 344 7.35 -5.11 7.60
CA PHE A 344 8.56 -5.39 6.82
C PHE A 344 8.36 -5.11 5.33
N SER A 345 7.22 -5.53 4.79
CA SER A 345 6.96 -5.44 3.36
C SER A 345 6.82 -4.01 2.87
N VAL A 346 6.16 -3.16 3.63
CA VAL A 346 6.03 -1.74 3.29
C VAL A 346 7.36 -1.01 3.49
N PHE A 347 8.10 -1.33 4.55
CA PHE A 347 9.40 -0.71 4.79
C PHE A 347 10.42 -1.05 3.70
N ILE A 348 10.54 -2.33 3.32
CA ILE A 348 11.49 -2.77 2.31
C ILE A 348 10.97 -2.47 0.90
N GLY A 349 9.78 -2.97 0.56
CA GLY A 349 9.24 -2.87 -0.80
C GLY A 349 8.73 -1.48 -1.16
N GLY A 350 8.05 -0.81 -0.23
CA GLY A 350 7.51 0.54 -0.45
C GLY A 350 8.47 1.67 -0.10
N GLY A 351 9.51 1.41 0.69
CA GLY A 351 10.45 2.41 1.17
C GLY A 351 11.88 2.22 0.65
N ALA A 352 12.55 1.13 1.01
CA ALA A 352 13.96 0.92 0.65
C ALA A 352 14.15 0.72 -0.87
N LEU A 353 13.21 0.06 -1.54
CA LEU A 353 13.31 -0.19 -2.98
C LEU A 353 13.25 1.09 -3.83
N PRO A 354 12.39 2.09 -3.57
CA PRO A 354 12.47 3.40 -4.22
C PRO A 354 13.81 4.10 -4.02
N VAL A 355 14.44 3.99 -2.84
CA VAL A 355 15.80 4.53 -2.59
C VAL A 355 16.83 3.84 -3.49
N ILE A 356 16.77 2.50 -3.60
CA ILE A 356 17.66 1.73 -4.48
C ILE A 356 17.49 2.17 -5.94
N LEU A 357 16.25 2.37 -6.39
CA LEU A 357 15.96 2.88 -7.73
C LEU A 357 16.48 4.31 -7.91
N GLY A 358 16.35 5.17 -6.91
CA GLY A 358 16.87 6.53 -6.94
C GLY A 358 18.41 6.56 -7.01
N ILE A 359 19.10 5.78 -6.17
CA ILE A 359 20.56 5.65 -6.20
C ILE A 359 21.02 5.10 -7.57
N ALA A 360 20.33 4.09 -8.09
CA ALA A 360 20.66 3.56 -9.42
C ALA A 360 20.47 4.62 -10.51
N GLY A 361 19.40 5.42 -10.44
CA GLY A 361 19.16 6.53 -11.38
C GLY A 361 20.20 7.63 -11.30
N GLU A 362 20.73 7.92 -10.11
CA GLU A 362 21.74 8.95 -9.87
C GLU A 362 23.15 8.50 -10.30
N GLU A 363 23.58 7.30 -9.87
CA GLU A 363 24.95 6.82 -10.08
C GLU A 363 25.14 6.12 -11.45
N TYR A 364 24.06 5.55 -12.00
CA TYR A 364 24.12 4.78 -13.25
C TYR A 364 22.98 5.12 -14.20
N SER A 365 21.80 4.49 -13.99
CA SER A 365 20.55 4.73 -14.71
C SER A 365 19.35 4.09 -14.00
N PHE A 366 18.17 4.68 -14.13
CA PHE A 366 16.93 4.05 -13.68
C PHE A 366 16.69 2.70 -14.38
N SER A 367 17.07 2.61 -15.65
CA SER A 367 17.00 1.38 -16.46
C SER A 367 17.73 0.22 -15.78
N LEU A 368 18.95 0.44 -15.29
CA LEU A 368 19.71 -0.54 -14.50
C LEU A 368 19.00 -0.88 -13.19
N GLY A 369 18.48 0.12 -12.51
CA GLY A 369 17.71 -0.07 -11.26
C GLY A 369 16.50 -0.96 -11.48
N PHE A 370 15.67 -0.70 -12.50
CA PHE A 370 14.51 -1.55 -12.83
C PHE A 370 14.92 -2.95 -13.26
N ALA A 371 15.98 -3.10 -14.06
CA ALA A 371 16.51 -4.41 -14.42
C ALA A 371 16.99 -5.20 -13.19
N PHE A 372 17.67 -4.55 -12.25
CA PHE A 372 18.10 -5.15 -10.99
C PHE A 372 16.90 -5.60 -10.14
N VAL A 373 15.87 -4.76 -9.98
CA VAL A 373 14.66 -5.13 -9.25
C VAL A 373 13.93 -6.30 -9.89
N GLY A 374 13.85 -6.31 -11.23
CA GLY A 374 13.30 -7.43 -11.99
C GLY A 374 14.07 -8.73 -11.75
N MET A 375 15.41 -8.69 -11.80
CA MET A 375 16.27 -9.85 -11.48
C MET A 375 16.11 -10.32 -10.04
N LEU A 376 16.03 -9.39 -9.08
CA LEU A 376 15.81 -9.73 -7.67
C LEU A 376 14.46 -10.41 -7.46
N THR A 377 13.42 -9.95 -8.15
CA THR A 377 12.09 -10.57 -8.15
C THR A 377 12.15 -11.99 -8.74
N LEU A 378 12.86 -12.19 -9.85
CA LEU A 378 13.08 -13.52 -10.44
C LEU A 378 13.89 -14.43 -9.50
N ALA A 379 14.96 -13.91 -8.90
CA ALA A 379 15.78 -14.67 -7.95
C ALA A 379 15.00 -15.15 -6.73
N SER A 380 13.92 -14.44 -6.35
CA SER A 380 13.05 -14.86 -5.25
C SER A 380 12.33 -16.19 -5.48
N LEU A 381 12.22 -16.65 -6.72
CA LEU A 381 11.68 -17.96 -7.07
C LEU A 381 12.41 -19.10 -6.36
N PHE A 382 13.73 -18.95 -6.07
CA PHE A 382 14.49 -19.94 -5.30
C PHE A 382 14.06 -20.04 -3.83
N LEU A 383 13.32 -19.07 -3.31
CA LEU A 383 12.80 -19.06 -1.93
C LEU A 383 11.45 -19.76 -1.81
N ILE A 384 10.62 -19.76 -2.86
CA ILE A 384 9.26 -20.32 -2.82
C ILE A 384 9.24 -21.82 -2.46
N PRO A 385 10.11 -22.70 -2.99
CA PRO A 385 10.15 -24.10 -2.60
C PRO A 385 10.47 -24.30 -1.10
N ARG A 386 11.28 -23.39 -0.52
CA ARG A 386 11.66 -23.44 0.90
C ARG A 386 10.57 -22.97 1.85
N LEU A 387 9.54 -22.32 1.34
CA LEU A 387 8.39 -21.87 2.11
C LEU A 387 7.59 -23.07 2.58
N LYS A 388 7.55 -23.34 3.87
CA LYS A 388 6.73 -24.41 4.46
C LYS A 388 5.37 -23.81 4.83
N LEU A 389 4.33 -24.22 4.10
CA LEU A 389 2.94 -23.88 4.40
C LEU A 389 2.32 -25.07 5.15
N ARG A 390 1.48 -24.79 6.13
CA ARG A 390 0.74 -25.77 6.88
C ARG A 390 -0.41 -26.32 6.03
N ASN A 391 -0.67 -27.63 6.09
CA ASN A 391 -1.82 -28.19 5.43
C ASN A 391 -3.10 -27.72 6.12
N PRO A 392 -4.12 -27.27 5.37
CA PRO A 392 -5.41 -26.86 5.96
C PRO A 392 -6.10 -27.94 6.78
N GLU A 393 -5.85 -29.22 6.45
CA GLU A 393 -6.47 -30.40 7.10
C GLU A 393 -5.87 -30.74 8.47
N GLU A 394 -4.72 -30.16 8.86
CA GLU A 394 -4.09 -30.38 10.17
C GLU A 394 -4.52 -29.36 11.24
N SER A 395 -5.60 -28.60 11.00
CA SER A 395 -6.01 -27.46 11.83
C SER A 395 -7.27 -27.67 12.68
N GLU A 396 -7.63 -28.92 12.98
CA GLU A 396 -8.62 -29.26 14.04
C GLU A 396 -7.98 -29.56 15.40
#